data_dd75a808399f1c15c5933304247b92ab
#
_entry.id   dd75a808399f1c15c5933304247b92ab
#
_cell.length_a   1.000
_cell.length_b   1.000
_cell.length_c   1.000
_cell.angle_alpha   90.00
_cell.angle_beta   90.00
_cell.angle_gamma   90.00
#
_symmetry.space_group_name_H-M   'P 1'
#
loop_
_entity.id
_entity.type
_entity.pdbx_description
1 polymer ?
#
loop_
_entity_poly.entity_id
_entity_poly.type
_entity_poly.pdbx_seq_one_letter_code
_entity_poly.pdbx_strand_id
1 'polypeptide(L)'
;MPLAPFQLERYFALYEFKVKYLLSPSDCESLSMAELLQIAAPASLELWQELRLSYTESQGHPLLRREVAGLYQHVPPENIIIAAPEEAIFIAMQTLLRPGDQVVAISPAYQSLHEIARSIGCEVKNWSLEPATDGKW
;
A
#
# COMPACT_ATOMS: atom_id res chain seq x y z
N MET A 1 16.20 -16.66 0.14
CA MET A 1 16.23 -16.73 -1.35
C MET A 1 16.27 -15.31 -1.91
N PRO A 2 16.82 -15.07 -3.11
CA PRO A 2 16.74 -13.75 -3.72
C PRO A 2 15.29 -13.41 -4.06
N LEU A 3 14.89 -12.16 -3.84
CA LEU A 3 13.59 -11.64 -4.24
C LEU A 3 13.56 -11.47 -5.76
N ALA A 4 12.52 -11.99 -6.43
CA ALA A 4 12.36 -11.82 -7.86
C ALA A 4 12.12 -10.33 -8.22
N PRO A 5 12.67 -9.82 -9.35
CA PRO A 5 12.41 -8.46 -9.78
C PRO A 5 10.91 -8.22 -10.01
N PHE A 6 10.40 -7.10 -9.50
CA PHE A 6 9.00 -6.71 -9.70
C PHE A 6 8.81 -6.21 -11.13
N GLN A 7 8.05 -6.96 -11.92
CA GLN A 7 7.90 -6.71 -13.36
C GLN A 7 7.14 -5.41 -13.64
N LEU A 8 6.09 -5.12 -12.86
CA LEU A 8 5.30 -3.91 -13.01
C LEU A 8 6.13 -2.65 -12.77
N GLU A 9 6.95 -2.64 -11.71
CA GLU A 9 7.86 -1.51 -11.41
C GLU A 9 8.91 -1.31 -12.51
N ARG A 10 9.41 -2.41 -13.08
CA ARG A 10 10.32 -2.36 -14.24
C ARG A 10 9.64 -1.78 -15.47
N TYR A 11 8.39 -2.13 -15.71
CA TYR A 11 7.58 -1.59 -16.79
C TYR A 11 7.33 -0.09 -16.59
N PHE A 12 6.91 0.34 -15.40
CA PHE A 12 6.68 1.75 -15.09
C PHE A 12 7.95 2.59 -15.22
N ALA A 13 9.09 2.11 -14.74
CA ALA A 13 10.38 2.80 -14.90
C ALA A 13 10.72 3.11 -16.37
N LEU A 14 10.21 2.33 -17.33
CA LEU A 14 10.43 2.57 -18.76
C LEU A 14 9.39 3.47 -19.40
N TYR A 15 8.13 3.41 -18.95
CA TYR A 15 7.00 3.97 -19.71
C TYR A 15 6.20 5.05 -18.99
N GLU A 16 6.12 5.03 -17.65
CA GLU A 16 5.21 5.86 -16.86
C GLU A 16 5.23 7.35 -17.24
N PHE A 17 6.42 7.92 -17.44
CA PHE A 17 6.60 9.33 -17.76
C PHE A 17 6.95 9.61 -19.23
N LYS A 18 6.82 8.61 -20.11
CA LYS A 18 7.25 8.71 -21.51
C LYS A 18 6.15 8.52 -22.53
N VAL A 19 5.03 7.95 -22.11
CA VAL A 19 3.92 7.68 -23.01
C VAL A 19 2.83 8.74 -22.87
N LYS A 20 2.13 9.02 -23.96
CA LYS A 20 1.04 10.01 -23.96
C LYS A 20 -0.19 9.50 -23.18
N TYR A 21 -0.44 8.21 -23.22
CA TYR A 21 -1.57 7.56 -22.55
C TYR A 21 -1.05 6.35 -21.76
N LEU A 22 -1.12 6.45 -20.46
CA LEU A 22 -0.77 5.35 -19.54
C LEU A 22 -2.07 4.71 -19.05
N LEU A 23 -2.35 3.49 -19.50
CA LEU A 23 -3.59 2.78 -19.19
C LEU A 23 -3.43 1.67 -18.14
N SER A 24 -2.22 1.51 -17.61
CA SER A 24 -1.86 0.44 -16.69
C SER A 24 -1.95 0.79 -15.19
N PRO A 25 -1.87 2.06 -14.74
CA PRO A 25 -2.07 2.39 -13.33
C PRO A 25 -3.52 2.14 -12.91
N SER A 26 -3.69 1.74 -11.66
CA SER A 26 -5.00 1.58 -11.02
C SER A 26 -5.26 2.64 -9.94
N ASP A 27 -4.40 3.63 -9.83
CA ASP A 27 -4.50 4.76 -8.92
C ASP A 27 -5.56 5.79 -9.36
N CYS A 28 -6.01 6.56 -8.39
CA CYS A 28 -6.91 7.69 -8.64
C CYS A 28 -6.14 8.88 -9.20
N GLU A 29 -6.87 9.82 -9.83
CA GLU A 29 -6.30 11.11 -10.22
C GLU A 29 -5.76 11.86 -9.00
N SER A 30 -4.53 12.35 -9.12
CA SER A 30 -3.85 13.03 -8.02
C SER A 30 -4.37 14.45 -7.85
N LEU A 31 -4.52 14.88 -6.61
CA LEU A 31 -4.74 16.29 -6.27
C LEU A 31 -3.40 17.01 -6.15
N SER A 32 -3.34 18.25 -6.63
CA SER A 32 -2.25 19.14 -6.24
C SER A 32 -2.38 19.55 -4.76
N MET A 33 -1.27 19.96 -4.15
CA MET A 33 -1.32 20.48 -2.77
C MET A 33 -2.26 21.69 -2.63
N ALA A 34 -2.32 22.54 -3.65
CA ALA A 34 -3.22 23.71 -3.64
C ALA A 34 -4.69 23.29 -3.62
N GLU A 35 -5.08 22.29 -4.42
CA GLU A 35 -6.44 21.75 -4.42
C GLU A 35 -6.78 21.10 -3.08
N LEU A 36 -5.87 20.30 -2.52
CA LEU A 36 -6.06 19.70 -1.20
C LEU A 36 -6.28 20.76 -0.11
N LEU A 37 -5.50 21.83 -0.08
CA LEU A 37 -5.62 22.88 0.90
C LEU A 37 -6.90 23.72 0.74
N GLN A 38 -7.47 23.82 -0.48
CA GLN A 38 -8.76 24.48 -0.71
C GLN A 38 -9.94 23.75 -0.08
N ILE A 39 -9.87 22.43 0.01
CA ILE A 39 -10.94 21.60 0.61
C ILE A 39 -10.66 21.27 2.09
N ALA A 40 -9.51 21.64 2.61
CA ALA A 40 -9.11 21.33 3.98
C ALA A 40 -9.94 22.15 5.00
N ALA A 41 -10.30 21.51 6.10
CA ALA A 41 -10.94 22.19 7.22
C ALA A 41 -9.98 23.19 7.90
N PRO A 42 -10.48 24.27 8.56
CA PRO A 42 -9.62 25.28 9.20
C PRO A 42 -8.57 24.70 10.14
N ALA A 43 -8.95 23.74 10.98
CA ALA A 43 -8.02 23.08 11.89
C ALA A 43 -6.89 22.32 11.16
N SER A 44 -7.17 21.75 9.98
CA SER A 44 -6.16 21.09 9.15
C SER A 44 -5.21 22.10 8.50
N LEU A 45 -5.70 23.29 8.15
CA LEU A 45 -4.87 24.38 7.64
C LEU A 45 -3.90 24.91 8.71
N GLU A 46 -4.34 25.02 9.96
CA GLU A 46 -3.46 25.38 11.07
C GLU A 46 -2.34 24.35 11.25
N LEU A 47 -2.67 23.05 11.26
CA LEU A 47 -1.70 21.97 11.34
C LEU A 47 -0.72 22.01 10.16
N TRP A 48 -1.19 22.35 8.97
CA TRP A 48 -0.32 22.52 7.79
C TRP A 48 0.65 23.68 7.95
N GLN A 49 0.19 24.84 8.44
CA GLN A 49 1.04 26.01 8.65
C GLN A 49 2.12 25.78 9.72
N GLU A 50 1.81 24.96 10.74
CA GLU A 50 2.73 24.60 11.80
C GLU A 50 3.60 23.37 11.50
N LEU A 51 3.42 22.75 10.32
CA LEU A 51 4.11 21.53 9.93
C LEU A 51 5.63 21.71 9.96
N ARG A 52 6.30 20.83 10.68
CA ARG A 52 7.76 20.76 10.71
C ARG A 52 8.22 19.49 9.98
N LEU A 53 9.19 19.62 9.08
CA LEU A 53 9.82 18.51 8.39
C LEU A 53 10.87 17.86 9.33
N SER A 54 10.40 17.20 10.37
CA SER A 54 11.20 16.56 11.40
C SER A 54 10.69 15.15 11.68
N TYR A 55 11.36 14.43 12.59
CA TYR A 55 10.89 13.12 13.03
C TYR A 55 9.54 13.21 13.75
N THR A 56 8.74 12.20 13.60
CA THR A 56 7.55 11.92 14.39
C THR A 56 7.71 10.55 15.07
N GLU A 57 6.69 10.08 15.75
CA GLU A 57 6.67 8.78 16.41
C GLU A 57 6.87 7.64 15.39
N SER A 58 7.63 6.62 15.76
CA SER A 58 7.97 5.50 14.88
C SER A 58 6.76 4.72 14.32
N GLN A 59 5.64 4.75 15.02
CA GLN A 59 4.38 4.17 14.56
C GLN A 59 3.55 5.10 13.67
N GLY A 60 3.97 6.34 13.49
CA GLY A 60 3.27 7.40 12.80
C GLY A 60 2.64 8.43 13.74
N HIS A 61 2.40 9.62 13.22
CA HIS A 61 1.90 10.75 14.00
C HIS A 61 0.56 10.42 14.71
N PRO A 62 0.41 10.71 16.01
CA PRO A 62 -0.77 10.31 16.80
C PRO A 62 -2.10 10.79 16.24
N LEU A 63 -2.16 12.02 15.70
CA LEU A 63 -3.37 12.54 15.07
C LEU A 63 -3.75 11.73 13.84
N LEU A 64 -2.79 11.41 12.96
CA LEU A 64 -3.05 10.60 11.77
C LEU A 64 -3.54 9.19 12.15
N ARG A 65 -2.90 8.56 13.13
CA ARG A 65 -3.34 7.23 13.61
C ARG A 65 -4.76 7.26 14.18
N ARG A 66 -5.16 8.34 14.84
CA ARG A 66 -6.53 8.53 15.33
C ARG A 66 -7.54 8.65 14.19
N GLU A 67 -7.23 9.46 13.18
CA GLU A 67 -8.10 9.61 12.01
C GLU A 67 -8.25 8.29 11.24
N VAL A 68 -7.15 7.56 11.05
CA VAL A 68 -7.17 6.24 10.42
C VAL A 68 -7.99 5.25 11.26
N ALA A 69 -7.85 5.26 12.58
CA ALA A 69 -8.65 4.41 13.48
C ALA A 69 -10.16 4.65 13.32
N GLY A 70 -10.56 5.92 13.08
CA GLY A 70 -11.96 6.29 12.84
C GLY A 70 -12.58 5.66 11.58
N LEU A 71 -11.77 5.13 10.66
CA LEU A 71 -12.26 4.41 9.47
C LEU A 71 -12.62 2.95 9.74
N TYR A 72 -12.27 2.43 10.91
CA TYR A 72 -12.45 1.01 11.26
C TYR A 72 -13.29 0.87 12.53
N GLN A 73 -14.07 -0.20 12.60
CA GLN A 73 -14.77 -0.58 13.82
C GLN A 73 -13.84 -1.35 14.76
N HIS A 74 -13.80 -0.96 16.03
CA HIS A 74 -13.06 -1.67 17.08
C HIS A 74 -11.52 -1.73 16.90
N VAL A 75 -10.93 -0.82 16.13
CA VAL A 75 -9.49 -0.69 16.00
C VAL A 75 -9.03 0.59 16.70
N PRO A 76 -8.40 0.50 17.88
CA PRO A 76 -7.91 1.68 18.57
C PRO A 76 -6.62 2.23 17.93
N PRO A 77 -6.30 3.52 18.07
CA PRO A 77 -5.15 4.16 17.44
C PRO A 77 -3.80 3.51 17.75
N GLU A 78 -3.64 2.92 18.93
CA GLU A 78 -2.42 2.20 19.34
C GLU A 78 -2.13 0.95 18.51
N ASN A 79 -3.15 0.39 17.85
CA ASN A 79 -3.02 -0.78 16.98
C ASN A 79 -2.78 -0.38 15.50
N ILE A 80 -2.53 0.89 15.22
CA ILE A 80 -2.28 1.41 13.87
C ILE A 80 -0.80 1.79 13.73
N ILE A 81 -0.20 1.35 12.64
CA ILE A 81 1.13 1.75 12.19
C ILE A 81 0.97 2.41 10.82
N ILE A 82 1.60 3.56 10.65
CA ILE A 82 1.66 4.29 9.39
C ILE A 82 2.99 3.99 8.71
N ALA A 83 2.94 3.47 7.50
CA ALA A 83 4.11 3.18 6.69
C ALA A 83 3.77 3.35 5.19
N ALA A 84 4.78 3.39 4.33
CA ALA A 84 4.54 3.27 2.90
C ALA A 84 3.94 1.89 2.57
N PRO A 85 3.07 1.76 1.56
CA PRO A 85 2.33 0.52 1.32
C PRO A 85 3.22 -0.72 1.21
N GLU A 86 4.27 -0.68 0.39
CA GLU A 86 5.21 -1.79 0.21
C GLU A 86 6.04 -2.09 1.47
N GLU A 87 6.41 -1.06 2.22
CA GLU A 87 7.09 -1.21 3.50
C GLU A 87 6.20 -1.95 4.50
N ALA A 88 4.93 -1.58 4.59
CA ALA A 88 3.97 -2.24 5.47
C ALA A 88 3.79 -3.72 5.10
N ILE A 89 3.66 -4.04 3.81
CA ILE A 89 3.56 -5.43 3.31
C ILE A 89 4.83 -6.20 3.67
N PHE A 90 6.01 -5.63 3.42
CA PHE A 90 7.29 -6.26 3.70
C PHE A 90 7.46 -6.55 5.19
N ILE A 91 7.21 -5.55 6.06
CA ILE A 91 7.31 -5.70 7.52
C ILE A 91 6.33 -6.76 8.03
N ALA A 92 5.07 -6.71 7.58
CA ALA A 92 4.06 -7.67 7.99
C ALA A 92 4.47 -9.11 7.63
N MET A 93 4.90 -9.34 6.38
CA MET A 93 5.30 -10.68 5.94
C MET A 93 6.56 -11.18 6.66
N GLN A 94 7.58 -10.34 6.84
CA GLN A 94 8.79 -10.71 7.58
C GLN A 94 8.51 -11.03 9.07
N THR A 95 7.50 -10.39 9.63
CA THR A 95 7.13 -10.60 11.04
C THR A 95 6.30 -11.85 11.23
N LEU A 96 5.35 -12.10 10.34
CA LEU A 96 4.32 -13.15 10.50
C LEU A 96 4.74 -14.48 9.89
N LEU A 97 5.48 -14.49 8.79
CA LEU A 97 5.76 -15.70 8.02
C LEU A 97 7.09 -16.37 8.41
N ARG A 98 7.14 -17.69 8.23
CA ARG A 98 8.34 -18.53 8.43
C ARG A 98 8.50 -19.44 7.20
N PRO A 99 9.73 -19.88 6.90
CA PRO A 99 9.96 -20.88 5.85
C PRO A 99 9.09 -22.13 6.07
N GLY A 100 8.40 -22.58 5.03
CA GLY A 100 7.47 -23.71 5.05
C GLY A 100 6.01 -23.36 5.37
N ASP A 101 5.71 -22.13 5.76
CA ASP A 101 4.33 -21.70 5.92
C ASP A 101 3.57 -21.72 4.59
N GLN A 102 2.26 -21.98 4.65
CA GLN A 102 1.37 -21.93 3.51
C GLN A 102 0.67 -20.59 3.42
N VAL A 103 0.76 -19.94 2.25
CA VAL A 103 0.16 -18.63 1.96
C VAL A 103 -0.77 -18.76 0.77
N VAL A 104 -1.98 -18.23 0.87
CA VAL A 104 -2.89 -18.05 -0.26
C VAL A 104 -2.84 -16.60 -0.69
N ALA A 105 -2.51 -16.36 -1.97
CA ALA A 105 -2.46 -15.03 -2.56
C ALA A 105 -3.42 -14.92 -3.74
N ILE A 106 -4.17 -13.82 -3.80
CA ILE A 106 -5.00 -13.50 -4.97
C ILE A 106 -4.12 -13.33 -6.20
N SER A 107 -4.60 -13.83 -7.34
CA SER A 107 -3.94 -13.71 -8.64
C SER A 107 -4.98 -13.45 -9.74
N PRO A 108 -4.82 -12.44 -10.62
CA PRO A 108 -3.70 -11.48 -10.63
C PRO A 108 -3.81 -10.46 -9.48
N ALA A 109 -2.66 -10.07 -8.92
CA ALA A 109 -2.54 -9.05 -7.89
C ALA A 109 -1.13 -8.47 -7.88
N TYR A 110 -0.89 -7.50 -6.99
CA TYR A 110 0.41 -6.86 -6.85
C TYR A 110 1.49 -7.90 -6.48
N GLN A 111 2.63 -7.83 -7.14
CA GLN A 111 3.64 -8.89 -7.08
C GLN A 111 4.24 -9.09 -5.69
N SER A 112 4.35 -8.04 -4.88
CA SER A 112 4.83 -8.12 -3.50
C SER A 112 4.03 -9.10 -2.64
N LEU A 113 2.72 -9.21 -2.87
CA LEU A 113 1.83 -10.08 -2.10
C LEU A 113 2.19 -11.59 -2.20
N HIS A 114 2.93 -12.00 -3.19
CA HIS A 114 3.35 -13.40 -3.33
C HIS A 114 4.86 -13.58 -3.40
N GLU A 115 5.62 -12.64 -3.97
CA GLU A 115 7.07 -12.82 -4.11
C GLU A 115 7.83 -12.66 -2.80
N ILE A 116 7.37 -11.79 -1.90
CA ILE A 116 7.98 -11.66 -0.55
C ILE A 116 7.79 -12.97 0.21
N ALA A 117 6.59 -13.56 0.20
CA ALA A 117 6.33 -14.83 0.85
C ALA A 117 7.18 -15.96 0.26
N ARG A 118 7.31 -16.03 -1.09
CA ARG A 118 8.21 -17.00 -1.75
C ARG A 118 9.67 -16.79 -1.36
N SER A 119 10.12 -15.54 -1.24
CA SER A 119 11.50 -15.23 -0.84
C SER A 119 11.82 -15.63 0.59
N ILE A 120 10.82 -15.64 1.48
CA ILE A 120 10.93 -16.16 2.85
C ILE A 120 11.04 -17.69 2.85
N GLY A 121 10.53 -18.36 1.83
CA GLY A 121 10.49 -19.83 1.72
C GLY A 121 9.12 -20.43 2.01
N CYS A 122 8.05 -19.64 1.88
CA CYS A 122 6.69 -20.11 2.02
C CYS A 122 6.20 -20.86 0.76
N GLU A 123 5.25 -21.76 0.95
CA GLU A 123 4.46 -22.36 -0.13
C GLU A 123 3.32 -21.41 -0.50
N VAL A 124 3.41 -20.77 -1.68
CA VAL A 124 2.38 -19.84 -2.13
C VAL A 124 1.43 -20.51 -3.10
N LYS A 125 0.14 -20.56 -2.73
CA LYS A 125 -0.96 -21.01 -3.57
C LYS A 125 -1.69 -19.80 -4.15
N ASN A 126 -1.82 -19.74 -5.47
CA ASN A 126 -2.58 -18.67 -6.12
C ASN A 126 -4.08 -18.97 -6.02
N TRP A 127 -4.82 -17.97 -5.55
CA TRP A 127 -6.27 -17.93 -5.67
C TRP A 127 -6.60 -17.09 -6.90
N SER A 128 -6.79 -17.77 -8.03
CA SER A 128 -7.10 -17.10 -9.29
C SER A 128 -8.53 -16.58 -9.31
N LEU A 129 -8.66 -15.33 -9.71
CA LEU A 129 -9.96 -14.75 -10.03
C LEU A 129 -10.31 -15.17 -11.45
N GLU A 130 -11.48 -15.79 -11.62
CA GLU A 130 -12.00 -16.15 -12.93
C GLU A 130 -13.24 -15.29 -13.21
N PRO A 131 -13.32 -14.62 -14.37
CA PRO A 131 -14.53 -13.90 -14.72
C PRO A 131 -15.70 -14.88 -14.85
N ALA A 132 -16.81 -14.55 -14.25
CA ALA A 132 -18.04 -15.32 -14.46
C ALA A 132 -18.46 -15.27 -15.93
N THR A 133 -19.26 -16.26 -16.37
CA THR A 133 -19.72 -16.36 -17.76
C THR A 133 -20.54 -15.16 -18.24
N ASP A 134 -21.07 -14.36 -17.30
CA ASP A 134 -21.78 -13.10 -17.55
C ASP A 134 -20.86 -11.85 -17.55
N GLY A 135 -19.55 -12.02 -17.49
CA GLY A 135 -18.54 -10.96 -17.47
C GLY A 135 -18.37 -10.22 -16.15
N LYS A 136 -18.99 -10.70 -15.07
CA LYS A 136 -18.74 -10.21 -13.71
C LYS A 136 -17.59 -10.99 -13.05
N TRP A 137 -16.93 -10.34 -12.12
CA TRP A 137 -15.86 -10.95 -11.29
C TRP A 137 -16.42 -11.53 -10.01
#